data_fc6a28104ba2dedaaf5fe0e294d2f84a
#
_entry.id   fc6a28104ba2dedaaf5fe0e294d2f84a
#
_cell.length_a   1.000
_cell.length_b   1.000
_cell.length_c   1.000
_cell.angle_alpha   90.00
_cell.angle_beta   90.00
_cell.angle_gamma   90.00
#
_symmetry.space_group_name_H-M   'P 1'
#
loop_
_entity.id
_entity.type
_entity.pdbx_description
1 polymer ?
#
loop_
_entity_poly.entity_id
_entity_poly.type
_entity_poly.pdbx_seq_one_letter_code
_entity_poly.pdbx_strand_id
1 'polypeptide(L)'
;DRLGSVIYVGKAKDLRKRVGSYFQGSRKFVWSQPKIGAMVEMVREISHVVTKSETEALLLEGKLIKEYKPRYNTDFTDDKQFLLVRVDLQNELPKFRLCRNKREDGAHYYGPFAQSGMLRSTLSEMRKKFGILLSDAKPIKLESGKYQLYDDARAEIFSGHNETTVEEYAARVRKACEFLEGRVKDWLKELRDEMEKRALAMDFERAAELRDLMEALARTIGRKRKFERNWSQTNIDQVDALGKLGKSLGLKHSPNTIECFDVSH
;
A
#
# COMPACT_ATOMS: atom_id res chain seq x y z
N ASP A 1 -0.41 -23.86 -12.13
CA ASP A 1 0.03 -25.24 -12.39
C ASP A 1 -1.12 -26.10 -12.98
N ARG A 2 -0.94 -27.41 -13.05
CA ARG A 2 -1.94 -28.35 -13.55
C ARG A 2 -3.20 -28.43 -12.69
N LEU A 3 -3.09 -28.07 -11.44
CA LEU A 3 -4.20 -28.10 -10.45
C LEU A 3 -4.92 -26.75 -10.35
N GLY A 4 -4.58 -25.79 -11.20
CA GLY A 4 -5.11 -24.42 -11.12
C GLY A 4 -4.55 -23.57 -9.96
N SER A 5 -3.55 -24.09 -9.22
CA SER A 5 -2.94 -23.35 -8.12
C SER A 5 -2.00 -22.28 -8.64
N VAL A 6 -2.05 -21.10 -8.01
CA VAL A 6 -1.10 -20.02 -8.28
C VAL A 6 0.24 -20.36 -7.63
N ILE A 7 1.27 -20.57 -8.46
CA ILE A 7 2.61 -20.99 -8.01
C ILE A 7 3.60 -19.84 -7.90
N TYR A 8 3.34 -18.73 -8.58
CA TYR A 8 4.16 -17.53 -8.55
C TYR A 8 3.34 -16.28 -8.85
N VAL A 9 3.62 -15.20 -8.18
CA VAL A 9 3.10 -13.85 -8.45
C VAL A 9 4.28 -12.91 -8.60
N GLY A 10 4.25 -12.01 -9.57
CA GLY A 10 5.31 -11.04 -9.76
C GLY A 10 4.82 -9.81 -10.51
N LYS A 11 5.54 -8.69 -10.36
CA LYS A 11 5.28 -7.44 -11.08
C LYS A 11 6.38 -7.12 -12.08
N ALA A 12 6.04 -6.36 -13.12
CA ALA A 12 7.00 -5.82 -14.06
C ALA A 12 6.46 -4.54 -14.72
N LYS A 13 7.36 -3.66 -15.16
CA LYS A 13 7.02 -2.52 -16.05
C LYS A 13 6.66 -3.02 -17.45
N ASP A 14 7.34 -4.06 -17.91
CA ASP A 14 7.11 -4.75 -19.18
C ASP A 14 6.95 -6.25 -18.90
N LEU A 15 5.71 -6.73 -18.88
CA LEU A 15 5.38 -8.12 -18.60
C LEU A 15 5.90 -9.07 -19.69
N ARG A 16 5.89 -8.65 -20.96
CA ARG A 16 6.38 -9.48 -22.08
C ARG A 16 7.86 -9.78 -21.91
N LYS A 17 8.68 -8.77 -21.63
CA LYS A 17 10.12 -8.95 -21.38
C LYS A 17 10.37 -9.79 -20.13
N ARG A 18 9.62 -9.54 -19.05
CA ARG A 18 9.77 -10.26 -17.78
C ARG A 18 9.41 -11.73 -17.93
N VAL A 19 8.27 -12.03 -18.51
CA VAL A 19 7.83 -13.41 -18.76
C VAL A 19 8.79 -14.08 -19.75
N GLY A 20 9.12 -13.43 -20.86
CA GLY A 20 10.07 -13.96 -21.84
C GLY A 20 11.41 -14.34 -21.22
N SER A 21 11.92 -13.56 -20.26
CA SER A 21 13.19 -13.86 -19.59
C SER A 21 13.20 -15.19 -18.82
N TYR A 22 12.05 -15.65 -18.36
CA TYR A 22 11.93 -16.96 -17.69
C TYR A 22 12.00 -18.13 -18.66
N PHE A 23 11.46 -17.96 -19.90
CA PHE A 23 11.35 -19.01 -20.89
C PHE A 23 12.49 -19.00 -21.92
N GLN A 24 13.25 -17.90 -22.03
CA GLN A 24 14.41 -17.80 -22.95
C GLN A 24 15.71 -18.23 -22.28
N GLY A 25 15.66 -18.73 -21.05
CA GLY A 25 16.86 -19.11 -20.29
C GLY A 25 17.69 -20.17 -20.99
N SER A 26 18.96 -19.85 -21.30
CA SER A 26 19.95 -20.83 -21.69
C SER A 26 20.10 -21.89 -20.59
N ARG A 27 20.57 -23.12 -20.93
CA ARG A 27 20.89 -24.14 -19.90
C ARG A 27 21.70 -23.56 -18.74
N LYS A 28 22.59 -22.60 -19.01
CA LYS A 28 23.42 -21.91 -18.02
C LYS A 28 22.59 -21.10 -17.00
N PHE A 29 21.45 -20.48 -17.42
CA PHE A 29 20.55 -19.72 -16.54
C PHE A 29 19.77 -20.66 -15.61
N VAL A 30 19.25 -21.77 -16.10
CA VAL A 30 18.55 -22.79 -15.30
C VAL A 30 19.48 -23.38 -14.23
N TRP A 31 20.74 -23.61 -14.53
CA TRP A 31 21.74 -24.10 -13.58
C TRP A 31 22.10 -23.06 -12.51
N SER A 32 22.09 -21.76 -12.85
CA SER A 32 22.37 -20.69 -11.89
C SER A 32 21.18 -20.39 -10.96
N GLN A 33 19.95 -20.75 -11.37
CA GLN A 33 18.71 -20.51 -10.60
C GLN A 33 17.77 -21.72 -10.70
N PRO A 34 18.10 -22.85 -10.04
CA PRO A 34 17.36 -24.11 -10.17
C PRO A 34 15.91 -24.01 -9.77
N LYS A 35 15.60 -23.10 -8.81
CA LYS A 35 14.26 -22.83 -8.36
C LYS A 35 13.36 -22.22 -9.44
N ILE A 36 13.90 -21.31 -10.25
CA ILE A 36 13.18 -20.71 -11.39
C ILE A 36 12.96 -21.76 -12.47
N GLY A 37 13.95 -22.61 -12.73
CA GLY A 37 13.83 -23.72 -13.67
C GLY A 37 12.67 -24.65 -13.30
N ALA A 38 12.62 -25.11 -12.05
CA ALA A 38 11.54 -25.94 -11.52
C ALA A 38 10.16 -25.23 -11.58
N MET A 39 10.12 -23.93 -11.32
CA MET A 39 8.89 -23.14 -11.47
C MET A 39 8.39 -23.15 -12.91
N VAL A 40 9.28 -22.89 -13.88
CA VAL A 40 8.92 -22.79 -15.30
C VAL A 40 8.36 -24.11 -15.83
N GLU A 41 8.89 -25.25 -15.41
CA GLU A 41 8.38 -26.58 -15.78
C GLU A 41 6.94 -26.82 -15.28
N MET A 42 6.57 -26.22 -14.16
CA MET A 42 5.24 -26.34 -13.56
C MET A 42 4.22 -25.37 -14.14
N VAL A 43 4.64 -24.30 -14.82
CA VAL A 43 3.72 -23.31 -15.40
C VAL A 43 2.83 -23.95 -16.47
N ARG A 44 1.54 -23.70 -16.40
CA ARG A 44 0.55 -24.09 -17.41
C ARG A 44 -0.21 -22.91 -17.98
N GLU A 45 -0.45 -21.92 -17.15
CA GLU A 45 -1.18 -20.71 -17.52
C GLU A 45 -0.51 -19.48 -16.91
N ILE A 46 -0.62 -18.35 -17.59
CA ILE A 46 -0.13 -17.05 -17.14
C ILE A 46 -1.27 -16.06 -17.25
N SER A 47 -1.71 -15.56 -16.12
CA SER A 47 -2.69 -14.47 -16.06
C SER A 47 -2.00 -13.15 -15.74
N HIS A 48 -2.55 -12.04 -16.19
CA HIS A 48 -1.97 -10.72 -15.92
C HIS A 48 -3.03 -9.68 -15.59
N VAL A 49 -2.62 -8.68 -14.81
CA VAL A 49 -3.44 -7.51 -14.44
C VAL A 49 -2.64 -6.25 -14.74
N VAL A 50 -3.23 -5.36 -15.54
CA VAL A 50 -2.62 -4.07 -15.84
C VAL A 50 -2.99 -3.07 -14.74
N THR A 51 -1.98 -2.42 -14.16
CA THR A 51 -2.13 -1.41 -13.12
C THR A 51 -1.78 -0.02 -13.64
N LYS A 52 -2.26 1.04 -12.98
CA LYS A 52 -2.02 2.43 -13.40
C LYS A 52 -0.65 2.96 -12.96
N SER A 53 -0.03 2.32 -11.97
CA SER A 53 1.25 2.76 -11.41
C SER A 53 2.04 1.58 -10.85
N GLU A 54 3.35 1.78 -10.72
CA GLU A 54 4.23 0.81 -10.07
C GLU A 54 3.86 0.57 -8.59
N THR A 55 3.41 1.61 -7.90
CA THR A 55 2.93 1.50 -6.51
C THR A 55 1.70 0.59 -6.43
N GLU A 56 0.75 0.75 -7.35
CA GLU A 56 -0.43 -0.10 -7.44
C GLU A 56 -0.05 -1.56 -7.74
N ALA A 57 0.88 -1.78 -8.67
CA ALA A 57 1.41 -3.11 -8.98
C ALA A 57 2.05 -3.77 -7.76
N LEU A 58 2.85 -3.03 -6.99
CA LEU A 58 3.51 -3.52 -5.79
C LEU A 58 2.51 -3.92 -4.69
N LEU A 59 1.48 -3.10 -4.48
CA LEU A 59 0.42 -3.39 -3.51
C LEU A 59 -0.42 -4.61 -3.92
N LEU A 60 -0.72 -4.73 -5.20
CA LEU A 60 -1.45 -5.88 -5.74
C LEU A 60 -0.62 -7.16 -5.63
N GLU A 61 0.66 -7.13 -6.01
CA GLU A 61 1.59 -8.25 -5.85
C GLU A 61 1.61 -8.75 -4.40
N GLY A 62 1.81 -7.85 -3.43
CA GLY A 62 1.81 -8.22 -2.01
C GLY A 62 0.48 -8.79 -1.52
N LYS A 63 -0.66 -8.26 -2.01
CA LYS A 63 -1.99 -8.79 -1.71
C LYS A 63 -2.15 -10.21 -2.23
N LEU A 64 -1.78 -10.45 -3.49
CA LEU A 64 -1.92 -11.76 -4.14
C LEU A 64 -1.00 -12.81 -3.52
N ILE A 65 0.24 -12.43 -3.17
CA ILE A 65 1.16 -13.33 -2.47
C ILE A 65 0.60 -13.74 -1.11
N LYS A 66 0.00 -12.81 -0.37
CA LYS A 66 -0.63 -13.11 0.92
C LYS A 66 -1.87 -14.00 0.78
N GLU A 67 -2.65 -13.80 -0.28
CA GLU A 67 -3.88 -14.55 -0.55
C GLU A 67 -3.58 -15.98 -1.02
N TYR A 68 -2.72 -16.13 -2.02
CA TYR A 68 -2.42 -17.42 -2.66
C TYR A 68 -1.26 -18.18 -2.02
N LYS A 69 -0.40 -17.51 -1.24
CA LYS A 69 0.82 -18.09 -0.64
C LYS A 69 1.64 -18.92 -1.64
N PRO A 70 2.03 -18.35 -2.80
CA PRO A 70 2.59 -19.11 -3.89
C PRO A 70 3.94 -19.73 -3.51
N ARG A 71 4.14 -20.99 -3.86
CA ARG A 71 5.31 -21.80 -3.48
C ARG A 71 6.66 -21.18 -3.88
N TYR A 72 6.69 -20.44 -4.99
CA TYR A 72 7.91 -19.87 -5.54
C TYR A 72 8.19 -18.41 -5.16
N ASN A 73 7.30 -17.77 -4.36
CA ASN A 73 7.52 -16.43 -3.81
C ASN A 73 8.18 -16.48 -2.43
N THR A 74 9.33 -17.12 -2.30
CA THR A 74 10.01 -17.30 -0.99
C THR A 74 10.50 -16.01 -0.36
N ASP A 75 10.83 -15.00 -1.15
CA ASP A 75 11.31 -13.71 -0.65
C ASP A 75 10.20 -12.84 -0.04
N PHE A 76 8.93 -13.23 -0.23
CA PHE A 76 7.75 -12.54 0.29
C PHE A 76 7.07 -13.27 1.47
N THR A 77 7.57 -14.44 1.88
CA THR A 77 7.06 -15.14 3.05
C THR A 77 7.45 -14.44 4.33
N ASP A 78 8.50 -13.61 4.29
CA ASP A 78 8.96 -12.83 5.42
C ASP A 78 8.46 -11.38 5.30
N ASP A 79 7.32 -11.13 5.88
CA ASP A 79 6.82 -9.93 6.59
C ASP A 79 7.06 -8.54 5.99
N LYS A 80 7.14 -8.38 4.67
CA LYS A 80 7.03 -7.06 4.03
C LYS A 80 5.59 -6.54 4.11
N GLN A 81 5.07 -6.45 5.33
CA GLN A 81 3.79 -5.82 5.57
C GLN A 81 3.91 -4.32 5.29
N PHE A 82 3.10 -3.84 4.38
CA PHE A 82 3.01 -2.42 4.08
C PHE A 82 2.59 -1.63 5.32
N LEU A 83 3.15 -0.44 5.49
CA LEU A 83 2.79 0.41 6.61
C LEU A 83 1.37 0.95 6.48
N LEU A 84 0.70 1.02 7.61
CA LEU A 84 -0.57 1.69 7.82
C LEU A 84 -0.33 2.87 8.77
N VAL A 85 -1.17 3.88 8.67
CA VAL A 85 -1.28 4.95 9.68
C VAL A 85 -2.52 4.66 10.50
N ARG A 86 -2.34 4.43 11.80
CA ARG A 86 -3.41 4.25 12.79
C ARG A 86 -3.68 5.57 13.49
N VAL A 87 -4.94 5.96 13.58
CA VAL A 87 -5.42 7.13 14.31
C VAL A 87 -6.60 6.72 15.17
N ASP A 88 -6.47 6.87 16.47
CA ASP A 88 -7.53 6.57 17.43
C ASP A 88 -8.27 7.86 17.77
N LEU A 89 -9.39 8.07 17.12
CA LEU A 89 -10.21 9.29 17.27
C LEU A 89 -11.00 9.33 18.59
N GLN A 90 -11.02 8.25 19.36
CA GLN A 90 -11.67 8.22 20.69
C GLN A 90 -10.81 8.88 21.77
N ASN A 91 -9.50 9.03 21.52
CA ASN A 91 -8.61 9.73 22.43
C ASN A 91 -8.84 11.26 22.35
N GLU A 92 -8.71 11.94 23.48
CA GLU A 92 -8.79 13.41 23.58
C GLU A 92 -7.77 14.10 22.66
N LEU A 93 -6.55 13.55 22.57
CA LEU A 93 -5.49 14.01 21.67
C LEU A 93 -5.02 12.85 20.77
N PRO A 94 -5.72 12.57 19.66
CA PRO A 94 -5.35 11.50 18.74
C PRO A 94 -3.93 11.65 18.19
N LYS A 95 -3.18 10.53 18.13
CA LYS A 95 -1.84 10.48 17.57
C LYS A 95 -1.82 9.65 16.30
N PHE A 96 -1.05 10.09 15.31
CA PHE A 96 -0.81 9.35 14.08
C PHE A 96 0.34 8.36 14.29
N ARG A 97 0.04 7.07 14.29
CA ARG A 97 0.98 6.00 14.58
C ARG A 97 1.18 5.11 13.36
N LEU A 98 2.43 4.76 13.08
CA LEU A 98 2.73 3.76 12.08
C LEU A 98 2.55 2.36 12.66
N CYS A 99 1.84 1.50 11.93
CA CYS A 99 1.70 0.09 12.26
C CYS A 99 1.72 -0.76 10.99
N ARG A 100 1.87 -2.07 11.13
CA ARG A 100 1.85 -3.01 10.00
C ARG A 100 0.55 -3.81 9.96
N ASN A 101 -0.05 -4.05 11.11
CA ASN A 101 -1.27 -4.86 11.26
C ASN A 101 -2.44 -3.98 11.63
N LYS A 102 -3.59 -4.21 10.98
CA LYS A 102 -4.87 -3.67 11.42
C LYS A 102 -5.37 -4.52 12.59
N ARG A 103 -5.86 -3.84 13.64
CA ARG A 103 -6.52 -4.45 14.80
C ARG A 103 -7.99 -4.06 14.82
N GLU A 104 -8.81 -4.86 15.46
CA GLU A 104 -10.22 -4.54 15.73
C GLU A 104 -10.34 -3.75 17.03
N ASP A 105 -9.82 -2.54 17.05
CA ASP A 105 -9.72 -1.69 18.24
C ASP A 105 -10.49 -0.36 18.10
N GLY A 106 -11.37 -0.27 17.09
CA GLY A 106 -12.18 0.92 16.83
C GLY A 106 -11.41 2.10 16.24
N ALA A 107 -10.08 2.00 16.10
CA ALA A 107 -9.27 3.06 15.50
C ALA A 107 -9.40 3.11 13.97
N HIS A 108 -9.14 4.28 13.40
CA HIS A 108 -9.08 4.47 11.95
C HIS A 108 -7.70 4.06 11.41
N TYR A 109 -7.71 3.35 10.26
CA TYR A 109 -6.52 2.86 9.60
C TYR A 109 -6.47 3.34 8.15
N TYR A 110 -5.42 4.07 7.81
CA TYR A 110 -5.17 4.60 6.48
C TYR A 110 -4.04 3.81 5.81
N GLY A 111 -4.15 3.57 4.53
CA GLY A 111 -3.16 2.81 3.76
C GLY A 111 -3.79 1.60 3.05
N PRO A 112 -3.02 0.56 2.71
CA PRO A 112 -1.57 0.38 2.93
C PRO A 112 -0.69 1.30 2.07
N PHE A 113 0.50 1.67 2.59
CA PHE A 113 1.47 2.52 1.92
C PHE A 113 2.68 1.70 1.50
N ALA A 114 2.99 1.72 0.19
CA ALA A 114 4.05 0.87 -0.37
C ALA A 114 5.47 1.33 -0.03
N GLN A 115 5.66 2.63 0.25
CA GLN A 115 6.98 3.24 0.44
C GLN A 115 7.08 3.84 1.85
N SER A 116 7.73 3.12 2.75
CA SER A 116 7.82 3.50 4.17
C SER A 116 8.59 4.81 4.40
N GLY A 117 9.64 5.06 3.64
CA GLY A 117 10.42 6.30 3.73
C GLY A 117 9.59 7.53 3.36
N MET A 118 8.91 7.49 2.21
CA MET A 118 8.04 8.57 1.76
C MET A 118 6.88 8.82 2.72
N LEU A 119 6.29 7.75 3.29
CA LEU A 119 5.24 7.90 4.29
C LEU A 119 5.72 8.63 5.54
N ARG A 120 6.94 8.32 6.03
CA ARG A 120 7.52 9.00 7.19
C ARG A 120 7.76 10.48 6.91
N SER A 121 8.31 10.81 5.74
CA SER A 121 8.47 12.20 5.31
C SER A 121 7.13 12.91 5.19
N THR A 122 6.13 12.27 4.58
CA THR A 122 4.76 12.80 4.48
C THR A 122 4.16 13.09 5.86
N LEU A 123 4.28 12.18 6.83
CA LEU A 123 3.78 12.41 8.19
C LEU A 123 4.54 13.53 8.90
N SER A 124 5.84 13.69 8.66
CA SER A 124 6.62 14.82 9.19
C SER A 124 6.10 16.15 8.64
N GLU A 125 5.83 16.24 7.35
CA GLU A 125 5.27 17.44 6.73
C GLU A 125 3.81 17.70 7.16
N MET A 126 2.99 16.64 7.31
CA MET A 126 1.64 16.75 7.88
C MET A 126 1.69 17.30 9.31
N ARG A 127 2.67 16.91 10.12
CA ARG A 127 2.87 17.44 11.45
C ARG A 127 3.11 18.95 11.42
N LYS A 128 3.98 19.43 10.52
CA LYS A 128 4.24 20.86 10.34
C LYS A 128 2.99 21.60 9.83
N LYS A 129 2.31 21.06 8.82
CA LYS A 129 1.17 21.71 8.17
C LYS A 129 -0.08 21.78 9.05
N PHE A 130 -0.42 20.66 9.72
CA PHE A 130 -1.66 20.53 10.48
C PHE A 130 -1.46 20.66 11.99
N GLY A 131 -0.22 20.67 12.50
CA GLY A 131 0.04 20.68 13.94
C GLY A 131 -0.44 19.42 14.64
N ILE A 132 -0.31 18.24 14.00
CA ILE A 132 -0.76 16.94 14.54
C ILE A 132 0.33 16.24 15.35
N LEU A 133 -0.08 15.38 16.27
CA LEU A 133 0.81 14.56 17.09
C LEU A 133 1.19 13.26 16.37
N LEU A 134 2.47 12.95 16.36
CA LEU A 134 2.98 11.62 15.99
C LEU A 134 3.16 10.75 17.24
N SER A 135 3.53 9.48 17.04
CA SER A 135 3.62 8.49 18.11
C SER A 135 4.55 8.85 19.27
N ASP A 136 5.61 9.61 18.99
CA ASP A 136 6.64 10.03 19.94
C ASP A 136 6.29 11.29 20.74
N ALA A 137 5.23 12.00 20.37
CA ALA A 137 4.82 13.23 21.04
C ALA A 137 4.30 12.98 22.46
N LYS A 138 4.65 13.89 23.39
CA LYS A 138 4.21 13.88 24.77
C LYS A 138 3.58 15.25 25.10
N PRO A 139 2.30 15.47 24.76
CA PRO A 139 1.64 16.73 25.03
C PRO A 139 1.52 16.95 26.54
N ILE A 140 1.60 18.21 26.98
CA ILE A 140 1.51 18.62 28.36
C ILE A 140 0.25 19.47 28.53
N LYS A 141 -0.55 19.19 29.55
CA LYS A 141 -1.69 20.01 29.91
C LYS A 141 -1.23 21.21 30.72
N LEU A 142 -1.57 22.42 30.26
CA LEU A 142 -1.25 23.67 30.90
C LEU A 142 -2.30 24.04 31.94
N GLU A 143 -1.96 24.93 32.91
CA GLU A 143 -2.89 25.46 33.90
C GLU A 143 -4.07 26.20 33.26
N SER A 144 -3.88 26.78 32.08
CA SER A 144 -4.91 27.41 31.26
C SER A 144 -5.99 26.45 30.70
N GLY A 145 -5.84 25.13 30.92
CA GLY A 145 -6.69 24.10 30.33
C GLY A 145 -6.38 23.76 28.91
N LYS A 146 -5.45 24.48 28.25
CA LYS A 146 -4.92 24.15 26.93
C LYS A 146 -3.85 23.05 27.00
N TYR A 147 -3.49 22.52 25.84
CA TYR A 147 -2.41 21.54 25.70
C TYR A 147 -1.26 22.16 24.93
N GLN A 148 -0.05 22.02 25.46
CA GLN A 148 1.20 22.22 24.73
C GLN A 148 1.54 20.89 24.02
N LEU A 149 1.61 20.93 22.69
CA LEU A 149 1.76 19.71 21.88
C LEU A 149 3.20 19.20 21.82
N TYR A 150 4.18 20.12 21.87
CA TYR A 150 5.61 19.83 21.73
C TYR A 150 6.41 20.63 22.75
N ASP A 151 7.60 20.14 23.09
CA ASP A 151 8.58 20.87 23.88
C ASP A 151 9.08 22.14 23.15
N ASP A 152 9.61 23.09 23.90
CA ASP A 152 10.02 24.40 23.37
C ASP A 152 11.10 24.30 22.28
N ALA A 153 11.99 23.30 22.36
CA ALA A 153 13.01 23.08 21.36
C ALA A 153 12.44 22.69 19.97
N ARG A 154 11.21 22.17 19.94
CA ARG A 154 10.50 21.80 18.70
C ARG A 154 9.40 22.80 18.33
N ALA A 155 9.03 23.69 19.22
CA ALA A 155 7.93 24.64 19.04
C ALA A 155 8.18 25.61 17.88
N GLU A 156 9.43 26.02 17.64
CA GLU A 156 9.81 26.90 16.53
C GLU A 156 9.51 26.29 15.16
N ILE A 157 9.62 24.94 15.04
CA ILE A 157 9.30 24.21 13.80
C ILE A 157 7.81 24.24 13.50
N PHE A 158 6.99 24.42 14.54
CA PHE A 158 5.52 24.33 14.48
C PHE A 158 4.85 25.67 14.76
N SER A 159 5.46 26.76 14.35
CA SER A 159 5.03 28.14 14.62
C SER A 159 3.51 28.30 14.56
N GLY A 160 2.91 28.77 15.67
CA GLY A 160 1.50 29.05 15.82
C GLY A 160 0.58 27.86 16.13
N HIS A 161 1.11 26.64 16.26
CA HIS A 161 0.30 25.43 16.50
C HIS A 161 0.64 24.67 17.79
N ASN A 162 1.58 25.18 18.61
CA ASN A 162 2.07 24.44 19.77
C ASN A 162 1.06 24.41 20.93
N GLU A 163 0.32 25.49 21.17
CA GLU A 163 -0.76 25.52 22.14
C GLU A 163 -2.12 25.35 21.46
N THR A 164 -3.00 24.54 22.03
CA THR A 164 -4.31 24.27 21.45
C THR A 164 -5.34 23.80 22.50
N THR A 165 -6.62 23.97 22.19
CA THR A 165 -7.71 23.28 22.88
C THR A 165 -7.98 21.91 22.24
N VAL A 166 -8.75 21.06 22.90
CA VAL A 166 -9.16 19.75 22.36
C VAL A 166 -9.95 19.90 21.08
N GLU A 167 -10.87 20.88 21.04
CA GLU A 167 -11.75 21.12 19.88
C GLU A 167 -10.96 21.60 18.66
N GLU A 168 -10.04 22.55 18.85
CA GLU A 168 -9.15 23.04 17.78
C GLU A 168 -8.27 21.93 17.27
N TYR A 169 -7.71 21.10 18.17
CA TYR A 169 -6.88 19.96 17.80
C TYR A 169 -7.70 18.91 17.02
N ALA A 170 -8.92 18.60 17.47
CA ALA A 170 -9.81 17.69 16.75
C ALA A 170 -10.13 18.17 15.32
N ALA A 171 -10.27 19.48 15.10
CA ALA A 171 -10.46 20.04 13.77
C ALA A 171 -9.22 19.85 12.88
N ARG A 172 -8.01 20.01 13.44
CA ARG A 172 -6.74 19.76 12.73
C ARG A 172 -6.58 18.27 12.37
N VAL A 173 -6.90 17.37 13.31
CA VAL A 173 -6.88 15.92 13.09
C VAL A 173 -7.83 15.52 11.96
N ARG A 174 -9.06 16.07 11.92
CA ARG A 174 -10.01 15.80 10.82
C ARG A 174 -9.42 16.17 9.46
N LYS A 175 -8.85 17.37 9.32
CA LYS A 175 -8.19 17.80 8.05
C LYS A 175 -7.04 16.87 7.66
N ALA A 176 -6.23 16.44 8.63
CA ALA A 176 -5.14 15.51 8.39
C ALA A 176 -5.65 14.11 7.98
N CYS A 177 -6.75 13.63 8.55
CA CYS A 177 -7.41 12.39 8.15
C CYS A 177 -7.98 12.48 6.73
N GLU A 178 -8.65 13.57 6.38
CA GLU A 178 -9.14 13.84 5.02
C GLU A 178 -8.01 13.82 3.99
N PHE A 179 -6.87 14.38 4.35
CA PHE A 179 -5.68 14.31 3.50
C PHE A 179 -5.22 12.87 3.27
N LEU A 180 -5.16 12.01 4.30
CA LEU A 180 -4.82 10.60 4.18
C LEU A 180 -5.84 9.79 3.35
N GLU A 181 -7.08 10.26 3.26
CA GLU A 181 -8.14 9.70 2.41
C GLU A 181 -8.01 10.09 0.93
N GLY A 182 -7.08 11.00 0.61
CA GLY A 182 -6.80 11.42 -0.76
C GLY A 182 -7.32 12.81 -1.13
N ARG A 183 -7.78 13.62 -0.17
CA ARG A 183 -8.14 15.04 -0.38
C ARG A 183 -6.90 15.91 -0.35
N VAL A 184 -6.03 15.72 -1.34
CA VAL A 184 -4.71 16.37 -1.39
C VAL A 184 -4.67 17.63 -2.27
N LYS A 185 -5.72 17.90 -3.04
CA LYS A 185 -5.71 18.92 -4.11
C LYS A 185 -5.38 20.32 -3.61
N ASP A 186 -5.98 20.71 -2.48
CA ASP A 186 -5.82 22.07 -1.96
C ASP A 186 -4.39 22.31 -1.46
N TRP A 187 -3.84 21.36 -0.72
CA TRP A 187 -2.45 21.47 -0.26
C TRP A 187 -1.45 21.40 -1.42
N LEU A 188 -1.66 20.54 -2.41
CA LEU A 188 -0.79 20.51 -3.60
C LEU A 188 -0.87 21.81 -4.40
N LYS A 189 -2.03 22.48 -4.42
CA LYS A 189 -2.18 23.80 -5.04
C LYS A 189 -1.37 24.85 -4.27
N GLU A 190 -1.53 24.92 -2.94
CA GLU A 190 -0.77 25.85 -2.09
C GLU A 190 0.75 25.67 -2.29
N LEU A 191 1.24 24.43 -2.30
CA LEU A 191 2.65 24.13 -2.51
C LEU A 191 3.13 24.55 -3.90
N ARG A 192 2.29 24.40 -4.92
CA ARG A 192 2.61 24.83 -6.27
C ARG A 192 2.74 26.36 -6.35
N ASP A 193 1.76 27.07 -5.80
CA ASP A 193 1.74 28.52 -5.78
C ASP A 193 2.98 29.06 -5.06
N GLU A 194 3.41 28.44 -3.95
CA GLU A 194 4.62 28.81 -3.22
C GLU A 194 5.88 28.46 -4.00
N MET A 195 5.94 27.30 -4.64
CA MET A 195 7.06 26.89 -5.50
C MET A 195 7.27 27.89 -6.64
N GLU A 196 6.19 28.33 -7.29
CA GLU A 196 6.26 29.32 -8.38
C GLU A 196 6.77 30.69 -7.87
N LYS A 197 6.31 31.15 -6.69
CA LYS A 197 6.82 32.36 -6.06
C LYS A 197 8.31 32.29 -5.76
N ARG A 198 8.80 31.15 -5.23
CA ARG A 198 10.22 30.94 -4.95
C ARG A 198 11.04 30.93 -6.24
N ALA A 199 10.56 30.27 -7.28
CA ALA A 199 11.22 30.25 -8.57
C ALA A 199 11.32 31.66 -9.19
N LEU A 200 10.27 32.49 -9.11
CA LEU A 200 10.29 33.88 -9.55
C LEU A 200 11.27 34.74 -8.74
N ALA A 201 11.44 34.45 -7.46
CA ALA A 201 12.43 35.08 -6.59
C ALA A 201 13.85 34.53 -6.78
N MET A 202 14.09 33.66 -7.77
CA MET A 202 15.38 32.98 -8.03
C MET A 202 15.87 32.07 -6.90
N ASP A 203 15.00 31.71 -5.94
CA ASP A 203 15.27 30.77 -4.86
C ASP A 203 15.02 29.32 -5.36
N PHE A 204 15.90 28.88 -6.25
CA PHE A 204 15.73 27.60 -6.94
C PHE A 204 15.90 26.40 -6.01
N GLU A 205 16.69 26.51 -4.95
CA GLU A 205 16.88 25.44 -3.96
C GLU A 205 15.56 25.17 -3.24
N ARG A 206 14.91 26.22 -2.73
CA ARG A 206 13.61 26.09 -2.05
C ARG A 206 12.50 25.68 -3.00
N ALA A 207 12.51 26.14 -4.24
CA ALA A 207 11.55 25.70 -5.26
C ALA A 207 11.72 24.19 -5.57
N ALA A 208 12.93 23.68 -5.63
CA ALA A 208 13.21 22.26 -5.84
C ALA A 208 12.72 21.41 -4.67
N GLU A 209 12.94 21.83 -3.42
CA GLU A 209 12.42 21.16 -2.23
C GLU A 209 10.89 21.05 -2.24
N LEU A 210 10.19 22.13 -2.60
CA LEU A 210 8.73 22.17 -2.70
C LEU A 210 8.23 21.23 -3.80
N ARG A 211 8.89 21.17 -4.95
CA ARG A 211 8.58 20.24 -6.03
C ARG A 211 8.71 18.79 -5.55
N ASP A 212 9.83 18.47 -4.90
CA ASP A 212 10.11 17.11 -4.42
C ASP A 212 9.11 16.69 -3.33
N LEU A 213 8.70 17.63 -2.47
CA LEU A 213 7.64 17.42 -1.50
C LEU A 213 6.29 17.14 -2.19
N MET A 214 5.90 17.94 -3.19
CA MET A 214 4.66 17.72 -3.95
C MET A 214 4.65 16.33 -4.59
N GLU A 215 5.76 15.90 -5.19
CA GLU A 215 5.88 14.59 -5.80
C GLU A 215 5.77 13.46 -4.75
N ALA A 216 6.43 13.61 -3.60
CA ALA A 216 6.34 12.66 -2.50
C ALA A 216 4.91 12.53 -1.95
N LEU A 217 4.20 13.66 -1.75
CA LEU A 217 2.80 13.67 -1.32
C LEU A 217 1.89 13.00 -2.34
N ALA A 218 2.01 13.34 -3.63
CA ALA A 218 1.21 12.76 -4.70
C ALA A 218 1.42 11.25 -4.83
N ARG A 219 2.67 10.78 -4.72
CA ARG A 219 3.00 9.34 -4.76
C ARG A 219 2.50 8.59 -3.53
N THR A 220 2.55 9.21 -2.35
CA THR A 220 2.18 8.54 -1.09
C THR A 220 0.67 8.45 -0.94
N ILE A 221 -0.06 9.55 -1.24
CA ILE A 221 -1.50 9.68 -0.95
C ILE A 221 -2.36 9.50 -2.21
N GLY A 222 -1.78 9.43 -3.40
CA GLY A 222 -2.51 9.28 -4.65
C GLY A 222 -3.62 8.22 -4.58
N ARG A 223 -4.76 8.47 -5.22
CA ARG A 223 -5.95 7.59 -5.20
C ARG A 223 -5.55 6.17 -5.55
N LYS A 224 -5.66 5.27 -4.58
CA LYS A 224 -5.47 3.83 -4.76
C LYS A 224 -6.79 3.22 -5.23
N ARG A 225 -6.77 2.41 -6.29
CA ARG A 225 -7.91 1.56 -6.60
C ARG A 225 -8.13 0.58 -5.45
N LYS A 226 -9.35 0.50 -4.94
CA LYS A 226 -9.77 -0.69 -4.19
C LYS A 226 -9.89 -1.81 -5.23
N PHE A 227 -8.94 -2.75 -5.21
CA PHE A 227 -9.12 -3.98 -5.95
C PHE A 227 -10.18 -4.79 -5.20
N GLU A 228 -11.41 -4.70 -5.66
CA GLU A 228 -12.47 -5.60 -5.24
C GLU A 228 -12.23 -6.99 -5.85
N ARG A 229 -12.75 -8.00 -5.21
CA ARG A 229 -12.57 -9.43 -5.55
C ARG A 229 -12.94 -9.83 -7.00
N ASN A 230 -13.60 -8.94 -7.72
CA ASN A 230 -14.16 -9.21 -9.07
C ASN A 230 -13.11 -9.35 -10.19
N TRP A 231 -11.82 -9.11 -9.92
CA TRP A 231 -10.80 -9.36 -10.95
C TRP A 231 -10.46 -10.85 -11.10
N SER A 232 -10.70 -11.67 -10.07
CA SER A 232 -10.55 -13.13 -10.13
C SER A 232 -11.63 -13.81 -10.96
N GLN A 233 -12.71 -13.11 -11.27
CA GLN A 233 -13.81 -13.65 -12.10
C GLN A 233 -13.60 -13.47 -13.61
N THR A 234 -12.54 -12.79 -14.05
CA THR A 234 -12.38 -12.51 -15.47
C THR A 234 -11.88 -13.70 -16.30
N ASN A 235 -11.54 -14.84 -15.70
CA ASN A 235 -11.14 -16.00 -16.50
C ASN A 235 -11.41 -17.39 -15.91
N ILE A 236 -12.02 -17.49 -14.74
CA ILE A 236 -12.53 -18.78 -14.28
C ILE A 236 -13.95 -18.52 -13.80
N ASP A 237 -14.88 -18.51 -14.73
CA ASP A 237 -16.28 -18.77 -14.41
C ASP A 237 -16.29 -20.13 -13.72
N GLN A 238 -16.50 -20.14 -12.39
CA GLN A 238 -16.58 -21.42 -11.65
C GLN A 238 -17.64 -22.34 -12.26
N VAL A 239 -18.69 -21.75 -12.84
CA VAL A 239 -19.71 -22.47 -13.59
C VAL A 239 -19.13 -23.08 -14.88
N ASP A 240 -18.27 -22.35 -15.60
CA ASP A 240 -17.62 -22.86 -16.82
C ASP A 240 -16.53 -23.90 -16.49
N ALA A 241 -15.81 -23.75 -15.38
CA ALA A 241 -14.84 -24.73 -14.91
C ALA A 241 -15.51 -26.06 -14.50
N LEU A 242 -16.62 -26.00 -13.78
CA LEU A 242 -17.41 -27.18 -13.45
C LEU A 242 -18.05 -27.83 -14.69
N GLY A 243 -18.51 -27.03 -15.66
CA GLY A 243 -18.99 -27.49 -16.95
C GLY A 243 -17.90 -28.17 -17.78
N LYS A 244 -16.72 -27.62 -17.84
CA LYS A 244 -15.53 -28.21 -18.49
C LYS A 244 -15.11 -29.50 -17.82
N LEU A 245 -15.09 -29.54 -16.49
CA LEU A 245 -14.79 -30.75 -15.71
C LEU A 245 -15.81 -31.84 -15.99
N GLY A 246 -17.11 -31.49 -15.96
CA GLY A 246 -18.21 -32.42 -16.29
C GLY A 246 -18.02 -33.00 -17.68
N LYS A 247 -17.73 -32.19 -18.71
CA LYS A 247 -17.47 -32.66 -20.08
C LYS A 247 -16.23 -33.55 -20.17
N SER A 248 -15.14 -33.20 -19.50
CA SER A 248 -13.90 -33.99 -19.52
C SER A 248 -14.05 -35.36 -18.84
N LEU A 249 -14.95 -35.44 -17.86
CA LEU A 249 -15.30 -36.67 -17.15
C LEU A 249 -16.49 -37.44 -17.77
N GLY A 250 -17.06 -36.94 -18.89
CA GLY A 250 -18.21 -37.59 -19.57
C GLY A 250 -19.48 -37.56 -18.76
N LEU A 251 -19.65 -36.62 -17.81
CA LEU A 251 -20.83 -36.51 -16.97
C LEU A 251 -21.98 -35.84 -17.76
N LYS A 252 -23.22 -36.32 -17.53
CA LYS A 252 -24.43 -35.75 -18.14
C LYS A 252 -24.76 -34.35 -17.62
N HIS A 253 -24.32 -34.03 -16.38
CA HIS A 253 -24.51 -32.75 -15.71
C HIS A 253 -23.23 -32.29 -15.04
N SER A 254 -23.11 -30.99 -14.78
CA SER A 254 -21.99 -30.44 -13.99
C SER A 254 -22.00 -31.04 -12.59
N PRO A 255 -20.84 -31.43 -12.02
CA PRO A 255 -20.77 -31.97 -10.66
C PRO A 255 -21.15 -30.91 -9.63
N ASN A 256 -22.05 -31.26 -8.72
CA ASN A 256 -22.43 -30.41 -7.58
C ASN A 256 -21.58 -30.69 -6.33
N THR A 257 -20.95 -31.86 -6.27
CA THR A 257 -20.10 -32.30 -5.16
C THR A 257 -18.87 -32.98 -5.71
N ILE A 258 -17.70 -32.63 -5.20
CA ILE A 258 -16.44 -33.27 -5.52
C ILE A 258 -15.85 -33.74 -4.19
N GLU A 259 -15.70 -35.05 -4.02
CA GLU A 259 -15.06 -35.67 -2.87
C GLU A 259 -13.64 -36.10 -3.26
N CYS A 260 -12.68 -35.78 -2.43
CA CYS A 260 -11.29 -36.18 -2.60
C CYS A 260 -10.86 -37.04 -1.43
N PHE A 261 -10.44 -38.27 -1.72
CA PHE A 261 -9.89 -39.19 -0.73
C PHE A 261 -8.38 -39.24 -0.88
N ASP A 262 -7.65 -38.91 0.20
CA ASP A 262 -6.21 -39.10 0.26
C ASP A 262 -5.95 -40.48 0.88
N VAL A 263 -5.35 -41.39 0.10
CA VAL A 263 -4.90 -42.69 0.59
C VAL A 263 -3.42 -42.55 0.91
N SER A 264 -3.12 -42.09 2.11
CA SER A 264 -1.74 -42.10 2.62
C SER A 264 -1.36 -43.54 2.99
N HIS A 265 -0.32 -44.04 2.37
CA HIS A 265 0.38 -45.25 2.79
C HIS A 265 1.47 -44.94 3.80
#